data_7af75a92351134382ff43784f48c5764
#
_entry.id   7af75a92351134382ff43784f48c5764
#
_cell.length_a   1.000
_cell.length_b   1.000
_cell.length_c   1.000
_cell.angle_alpha   90.00
_cell.angle_beta   90.00
_cell.angle_gamma   90.00
#
_symmetry.space_group_name_H-M   'P 1'
#
loop_
_entity.id
_entity.type
_entity.pdbx_description
1 polymer ?
#
loop_
_entity_poly.entity_id
_entity_poly.type
_entity_poly.pdbx_seq_one_letter_code
_entity_poly.pdbx_strand_id
1 'polypeptide(L)'
;MADRVTVIGWDGSPPSDAARAALNAATLVAGTKHHLALSHVPEHAERIVLGSIEIAARRIAKHRGSAVVLADGDPGFFGVVRALRAPEHGLEIEVIPGVSAVATAFARAGMPWDDARVVVAHGRSLRRAVNVCRAYPKVAVLTAPGAGPVELSLLLTGVHRTFVICEALGTDQEQVTVLTSDNVADHIWRDPNVVLVVGGTTSAGSGAAGLGVPSAERGGWIAGRDPGFPGPVRGWALPSSDYGGDTSAHLRAFQLARLGPRTGDLVWDIGSADGAVAVEAARFGAAVIAVDRDADACDWITATGRRAGVQLQVVHGPAPQVLDDLPEPDAVRIGCVDAEVTAACAARRPERIVTGATTRDEAEAVSRALEEGGYEVERALLQSVELDSEWAERERSVTFALCGTRR
;
A
#
# COMPACT_ATOMS: atom_id res chain seq x y z
N MET A 1 0.40 11.79 -38.38
CA MET A 1 0.45 10.69 -37.43
C MET A 1 1.75 9.93 -37.66
N ALA A 2 2.41 9.48 -36.61
CA ALA A 2 3.51 8.53 -36.75
C ALA A 2 2.94 7.26 -37.40
N ASP A 3 3.63 6.73 -38.41
CA ASP A 3 3.14 5.58 -39.17
C ASP A 3 3.15 4.31 -38.29
N ARG A 4 4.09 4.25 -37.32
CA ARG A 4 4.20 3.18 -36.32
C ARG A 4 4.99 3.65 -35.12
N VAL A 5 4.50 3.36 -33.91
CA VAL A 5 5.23 3.59 -32.66
C VAL A 5 5.49 2.26 -31.99
N THR A 6 6.75 1.90 -31.81
CA THR A 6 7.17 0.69 -31.10
C THR A 6 7.77 1.09 -29.76
N VAL A 7 7.22 0.57 -28.66
CA VAL A 7 7.75 0.76 -27.32
C VAL A 7 8.55 -0.49 -26.95
N ILE A 8 9.83 -0.32 -26.67
CA ILE A 8 10.77 -1.42 -26.38
C ILE A 8 11.18 -1.34 -24.92
N GLY A 9 10.97 -2.42 -24.18
CA GLY A 9 11.49 -2.59 -22.84
C GLY A 9 12.97 -2.94 -22.85
N TRP A 10 13.75 -2.25 -22.02
CA TRP A 10 15.18 -2.48 -21.85
C TRP A 10 15.44 -3.03 -20.45
N ASP A 11 16.08 -4.19 -20.37
CA ASP A 11 16.41 -4.90 -19.13
C ASP A 11 17.90 -5.19 -18.97
N GLY A 12 18.74 -4.56 -19.79
CA GLY A 12 20.18 -4.81 -19.82
C GLY A 12 20.60 -5.94 -20.77
N SER A 13 19.65 -6.74 -21.25
CA SER A 13 19.93 -7.82 -22.19
C SER A 13 20.13 -7.30 -23.63
N PRO A 14 20.83 -8.05 -24.50
CA PRO A 14 20.88 -7.74 -25.91
C PRO A 14 19.45 -7.67 -26.51
N PRO A 15 19.15 -6.67 -27.35
CA PRO A 15 17.82 -6.52 -27.93
C PRO A 15 17.46 -7.75 -28.79
N SER A 16 16.21 -8.19 -28.72
CA SER A 16 15.65 -9.25 -29.54
C SER A 16 15.71 -8.86 -31.03
N ASP A 17 15.54 -9.84 -31.92
CA ASP A 17 15.52 -9.57 -33.38
C ASP A 17 14.43 -8.56 -33.77
N ALA A 18 13.26 -8.65 -33.12
CA ALA A 18 12.16 -7.70 -33.32
C ALA A 18 12.55 -6.28 -32.86
N ALA A 19 13.19 -6.17 -31.69
CA ALA A 19 13.66 -4.89 -31.17
C ALA A 19 14.74 -4.28 -32.05
N ARG A 20 15.70 -5.08 -32.53
CA ARG A 20 16.72 -4.63 -33.48
C ARG A 20 16.12 -4.15 -34.80
N ALA A 21 15.17 -4.91 -35.33
CA ALA A 21 14.48 -4.51 -36.58
C ALA A 21 13.73 -3.18 -36.42
N ALA A 22 13.02 -3.00 -35.30
CA ALA A 22 12.33 -1.76 -35.01
C ALA A 22 13.29 -0.57 -34.83
N LEU A 23 14.41 -0.76 -34.12
CA LEU A 23 15.43 0.26 -33.93
C LEU A 23 16.09 0.65 -35.26
N ASN A 24 16.45 -0.32 -36.08
CA ASN A 24 17.07 -0.06 -37.40
C ASN A 24 16.14 0.72 -38.36
N ALA A 25 14.83 0.51 -38.26
CA ALA A 25 13.83 1.22 -39.02
C ALA A 25 13.43 2.58 -38.42
N ALA A 26 13.90 2.90 -37.24
CA ALA A 26 13.48 4.09 -36.51
C ALA A 26 14.06 5.36 -37.13
N THR A 27 13.20 6.33 -37.38
CA THR A 27 13.57 7.70 -37.78
C THR A 27 13.53 8.65 -36.58
N LEU A 28 12.91 8.22 -35.46
CA LEU A 28 12.89 8.89 -34.17
C LEU A 28 13.05 7.87 -33.04
N VAL A 29 13.94 8.15 -32.11
CA VAL A 29 14.11 7.36 -30.88
C VAL A 29 13.96 8.26 -29.65
N ALA A 30 13.03 7.90 -28.77
CA ALA A 30 12.82 8.56 -27.48
C ALA A 30 13.27 7.62 -26.35
N GLY A 31 13.96 8.16 -25.33
CA GLY A 31 14.43 7.38 -24.19
C GLY A 31 15.12 8.26 -23.18
N THR A 32 15.55 7.68 -22.06
CA THR A 32 16.44 8.36 -21.11
C THR A 32 17.80 8.62 -21.78
N LYS A 33 18.64 9.45 -21.17
CA LYS A 33 20.01 9.70 -21.67
C LYS A 33 20.79 8.39 -21.82
N HIS A 34 20.62 7.48 -20.86
CA HIS A 34 21.24 6.15 -20.88
C HIS A 34 20.77 5.34 -22.11
N HIS A 35 19.48 5.26 -22.35
CA HIS A 35 18.93 4.55 -23.50
C HIS A 35 19.44 5.10 -24.83
N LEU A 36 19.50 6.41 -24.96
CA LEU A 36 19.94 7.06 -26.19
C LEU A 36 21.46 6.91 -26.44
N ALA A 37 22.23 6.51 -25.43
CA ALA A 37 23.65 6.22 -25.55
C ALA A 37 23.96 4.76 -25.91
N LEU A 38 22.94 3.89 -25.97
CA LEU A 38 23.13 2.49 -26.33
C LEU A 38 23.61 2.36 -27.79
N SER A 39 24.54 1.46 -28.03
CA SER A 39 25.14 1.23 -29.34
C SER A 39 24.14 0.78 -30.43
N HIS A 40 22.99 0.28 -30.02
CA HIS A 40 21.92 -0.17 -30.90
C HIS A 40 20.99 0.97 -31.37
N VAL A 41 21.14 2.18 -30.83
CA VAL A 41 20.35 3.34 -31.25
C VAL A 41 20.98 3.95 -32.49
N PRO A 42 20.23 4.00 -33.64
CA PRO A 42 20.78 4.50 -34.89
C PRO A 42 21.23 5.96 -34.79
N GLU A 43 22.39 6.28 -35.36
CA GLU A 43 22.92 7.66 -35.38
C GLU A 43 22.04 8.62 -36.18
N HIS A 44 21.38 8.13 -37.23
CA HIS A 44 20.54 8.93 -38.12
C HIS A 44 19.18 9.29 -37.54
N ALA A 45 18.74 8.59 -36.46
CA ALA A 45 17.44 8.84 -35.86
C ALA A 45 17.43 10.14 -35.06
N GLU A 46 16.33 10.89 -35.14
CA GLU A 46 16.06 12.00 -34.23
C GLU A 46 15.98 11.49 -32.80
N ARG A 47 16.64 12.17 -31.86
CA ARG A 47 16.69 11.73 -30.48
C ARG A 47 15.87 12.64 -29.56
N ILE A 48 14.98 12.07 -28.77
CA ILE A 48 14.20 12.76 -27.73
C ILE A 48 14.58 12.24 -26.36
N VAL A 49 15.17 13.08 -25.53
CA VAL A 49 15.41 12.74 -24.13
C VAL A 49 14.07 12.80 -23.38
N LEU A 50 13.66 11.67 -22.81
CA LEU A 50 12.44 11.58 -22.01
C LEU A 50 12.64 12.29 -20.67
N GLY A 51 11.96 13.43 -20.51
CA GLY A 51 11.73 14.09 -19.22
C GLY A 51 10.26 13.94 -18.84
N SER A 52 9.37 14.70 -19.50
CA SER A 52 7.92 14.48 -19.41
C SER A 52 7.45 13.60 -20.54
N ILE A 53 6.82 12.47 -20.19
CA ILE A 53 6.27 11.53 -21.19
C ILE A 53 5.14 12.16 -22.00
N GLU A 54 4.34 13.05 -21.43
CA GLU A 54 3.24 13.74 -22.11
C GLU A 54 3.78 14.70 -23.20
N ILE A 55 4.89 15.41 -22.93
CA ILE A 55 5.54 16.28 -23.91
C ILE A 55 6.12 15.44 -25.04
N ALA A 56 6.79 14.33 -24.70
CA ALA A 56 7.34 13.41 -25.68
C ALA A 56 6.24 12.79 -26.55
N ALA A 57 5.12 12.35 -25.95
CA ALA A 57 3.99 11.78 -26.68
C ALA A 57 3.42 12.74 -27.72
N ARG A 58 3.23 14.02 -27.37
CA ARG A 58 2.79 15.05 -28.32
C ARG A 58 3.76 15.26 -29.49
N ARG A 59 5.07 15.16 -29.23
CA ARG A 59 6.09 15.28 -30.26
C ARG A 59 6.14 14.04 -31.17
N ILE A 60 6.05 12.85 -30.57
CA ILE A 60 5.96 11.56 -31.28
C ILE A 60 4.71 11.53 -32.18
N ALA A 61 3.56 11.99 -31.67
CA ALA A 61 2.32 12.03 -32.43
C ALA A 61 2.38 12.94 -33.66
N LYS A 62 3.27 13.91 -33.69
CA LYS A 62 3.50 14.82 -34.83
C LYS A 62 4.58 14.30 -35.79
N HIS A 63 5.35 13.30 -35.37
CA HIS A 63 6.42 12.74 -36.18
C HIS A 63 5.85 11.98 -37.39
N ARG A 64 6.59 12.00 -38.49
CA ARG A 64 6.32 11.21 -39.72
C ARG A 64 7.39 10.15 -39.84
N GLY A 65 6.99 8.90 -39.98
CA GLY A 65 7.87 7.75 -40.02
C GLY A 65 7.82 6.89 -38.76
N SER A 66 8.75 5.95 -38.65
CA SER A 66 8.80 5.00 -37.52
C SER A 66 9.40 5.63 -36.29
N ALA A 67 8.67 5.59 -35.18
CA ALA A 67 9.16 6.05 -33.90
C ALA A 67 9.37 4.86 -32.95
N VAL A 68 10.48 4.90 -32.20
CA VAL A 68 10.78 3.94 -31.13
C VAL A 68 10.87 4.69 -29.81
N VAL A 69 10.27 4.10 -28.77
CA VAL A 69 10.39 4.57 -27.39
C VAL A 69 11.05 3.49 -26.55
N LEU A 70 12.17 3.82 -25.93
CA LEU A 70 12.89 2.94 -25.01
C LEU A 70 12.46 3.22 -23.58
N ALA A 71 12.15 2.19 -22.82
CA ALA A 71 11.75 2.25 -21.43
C ALA A 71 12.45 1.18 -20.60
N ASP A 72 12.75 1.45 -19.33
CA ASP A 72 13.35 0.47 -18.43
C ASP A 72 12.37 -0.67 -18.14
N GLY A 73 12.85 -1.90 -18.20
CA GLY A 73 12.09 -3.11 -17.89
C GLY A 73 10.88 -3.33 -18.80
N ASP A 74 9.72 -3.61 -18.20
CA ASP A 74 8.47 -3.81 -18.95
C ASP A 74 7.73 -2.46 -19.14
N PRO A 75 7.61 -1.95 -20.36
CA PRO A 75 6.95 -0.68 -20.63
C PRO A 75 5.44 -0.71 -20.38
N GLY A 76 4.83 -1.90 -20.30
CA GLY A 76 3.42 -2.08 -19.95
C GLY A 76 3.12 -1.90 -18.46
N PHE A 77 4.15 -1.99 -17.64
CA PHE A 77 3.97 -1.99 -16.19
C PHE A 77 3.79 -0.59 -15.58
N PHE A 78 4.29 0.49 -16.13
CA PHE A 78 3.99 1.87 -15.69
C PHE A 78 4.17 2.90 -16.79
N GLY A 79 3.20 3.81 -16.85
CA GLY A 79 3.31 5.17 -17.40
C GLY A 79 3.51 5.27 -18.92
N VAL A 80 4.56 4.75 -19.49
CA VAL A 80 4.95 5.03 -20.88
C VAL A 80 3.86 4.62 -21.88
N VAL A 81 3.45 3.36 -21.88
CA VAL A 81 2.41 2.86 -22.80
C VAL A 81 1.07 3.54 -22.54
N ARG A 82 0.71 3.74 -21.27
CA ARG A 82 -0.54 4.42 -20.92
C ARG A 82 -0.58 5.85 -21.43
N ALA A 83 0.50 6.60 -21.24
CA ALA A 83 0.59 7.99 -21.69
C ALA A 83 0.56 8.09 -23.24
N LEU A 84 1.28 7.21 -23.93
CA LEU A 84 1.29 7.18 -25.39
C LEU A 84 -0.06 6.76 -26.00
N ARG A 85 -0.81 5.88 -25.32
CA ARG A 85 -2.16 5.44 -25.72
C ARG A 85 -3.28 6.40 -25.35
N ALA A 86 -2.96 7.54 -24.77
CA ALA A 86 -3.98 8.55 -24.46
C ALA A 86 -4.72 8.96 -25.76
N PRO A 87 -6.06 9.00 -25.74
CA PRO A 87 -6.87 9.18 -26.96
C PRO A 87 -6.51 10.43 -27.78
N GLU A 88 -6.07 11.48 -27.11
CA GLU A 88 -5.66 12.74 -27.74
C GLU A 88 -4.44 12.60 -28.67
N HIS A 89 -3.66 11.53 -28.55
CA HIS A 89 -2.48 11.30 -29.37
C HIS A 89 -2.79 10.51 -30.64
N GLY A 90 -3.83 9.68 -30.65
CA GLY A 90 -4.24 8.86 -31.80
C GLY A 90 -3.14 7.91 -32.31
N LEU A 91 -2.27 7.41 -31.42
CA LEU A 91 -1.14 6.57 -31.76
C LEU A 91 -1.52 5.08 -31.76
N GLU A 92 -1.09 4.36 -32.78
CA GLU A 92 -1.06 2.91 -32.77
C GLU A 92 0.29 2.44 -32.24
N ILE A 93 0.25 1.61 -31.16
CA ILE A 93 1.44 1.24 -30.42
C ILE A 93 1.62 -0.26 -30.42
N GLU A 94 2.79 -0.70 -30.84
CA GLU A 94 3.33 -2.03 -30.63
C GLU A 94 4.25 -2.03 -29.39
N VAL A 95 4.18 -3.07 -28.57
CA VAL A 95 5.04 -3.20 -27.39
C VAL A 95 5.90 -4.45 -27.51
N ILE A 96 7.20 -4.27 -27.36
CA ILE A 96 8.17 -5.37 -27.22
C ILE A 96 8.61 -5.35 -25.74
N PRO A 97 8.18 -6.31 -24.93
CA PRO A 97 8.46 -6.30 -23.49
C PRO A 97 9.94 -6.63 -23.20
N GLY A 98 10.45 -6.06 -22.13
CA GLY A 98 11.65 -6.51 -21.41
C GLY A 98 11.28 -7.14 -20.07
N VAL A 99 12.23 -7.74 -19.36
CA VAL A 99 12.00 -8.22 -18.00
C VAL A 99 11.82 -7.01 -17.09
N SER A 100 10.72 -6.99 -16.32
CA SER A 100 10.44 -5.84 -15.45
C SER A 100 11.52 -5.69 -14.38
N ALA A 101 11.85 -4.45 -14.02
CA ALA A 101 12.78 -4.15 -12.94
C ALA A 101 12.34 -4.79 -11.60
N VAL A 102 11.04 -4.96 -11.39
CA VAL A 102 10.49 -5.67 -10.22
C VAL A 102 10.85 -7.15 -10.25
N ALA A 103 10.62 -7.83 -11.37
CA ALA A 103 10.97 -9.24 -11.52
C ALA A 103 12.48 -9.45 -11.35
N THR A 104 13.30 -8.56 -11.93
CA THR A 104 14.75 -8.58 -11.78
C THR A 104 15.16 -8.37 -10.31
N ALA A 105 14.55 -7.41 -9.60
CA ALA A 105 14.83 -7.18 -8.18
C ALA A 105 14.55 -8.42 -7.31
N PHE A 106 13.40 -9.07 -7.51
CA PHE A 106 13.07 -10.31 -6.80
C PHE A 106 14.02 -11.45 -7.15
N ALA A 107 14.40 -11.58 -8.43
CA ALA A 107 15.38 -12.58 -8.85
C ALA A 107 16.76 -12.35 -8.20
N ARG A 108 17.23 -11.10 -8.10
CA ARG A 108 18.48 -10.76 -7.40
C ARG A 108 18.40 -11.01 -5.91
N ALA A 109 17.23 -10.79 -5.31
CA ALA A 109 16.98 -11.10 -3.91
C ALA A 109 16.78 -12.61 -3.65
N GLY A 110 16.64 -13.45 -4.68
CA GLY A 110 16.33 -14.87 -4.55
C GLY A 110 14.95 -15.16 -3.95
N MET A 111 13.98 -14.26 -4.19
CA MET A 111 12.65 -14.34 -3.58
C MET A 111 11.57 -14.68 -4.61
N PRO A 112 10.62 -15.58 -4.28
CA PRO A 112 9.35 -15.65 -4.98
C PRO A 112 8.52 -14.39 -4.72
N TRP A 113 7.68 -13.98 -5.68
CA TRP A 113 6.93 -12.74 -5.59
C TRP A 113 5.46 -12.82 -6.03
N ASP A 114 4.95 -14.04 -6.14
CA ASP A 114 3.55 -14.32 -6.43
C ASP A 114 2.58 -13.77 -5.37
N ASP A 115 3.05 -13.58 -4.14
CA ASP A 115 2.34 -12.99 -3.01
C ASP A 115 2.70 -11.51 -2.75
N ALA A 116 3.58 -10.93 -3.55
CA ALA A 116 4.03 -9.56 -3.36
C ALA A 116 3.00 -8.52 -3.87
N ARG A 117 3.04 -7.35 -3.27
CA ARG A 117 2.39 -6.15 -3.81
C ARG A 117 3.42 -5.31 -4.53
N VAL A 118 2.98 -4.65 -5.59
CA VAL A 118 3.84 -3.73 -6.34
C VAL A 118 3.19 -2.36 -6.35
N VAL A 119 3.97 -1.35 -5.97
CA VAL A 119 3.51 0.03 -5.89
C VAL A 119 4.54 0.98 -6.50
N VAL A 120 4.08 2.16 -6.89
CA VAL A 120 4.96 3.24 -7.33
C VAL A 120 4.95 4.34 -6.26
N ALA A 121 6.14 4.74 -5.83
CA ALA A 121 6.34 5.89 -4.98
C ALA A 121 6.80 7.08 -5.83
N HIS A 122 5.99 8.10 -5.89
CA HIS A 122 6.36 9.42 -6.37
C HIS A 122 5.66 10.46 -5.48
N GLY A 123 6.04 11.73 -5.49
CA GLY A 123 5.66 12.72 -4.51
C GLY A 123 4.21 12.65 -4.01
N ARG A 124 3.22 12.53 -4.93
CA ARG A 124 1.80 12.46 -4.57
C ARG A 124 1.33 11.08 -4.08
N SER A 125 2.03 10.02 -4.41
CA SER A 125 1.65 8.64 -4.06
C SER A 125 2.51 8.04 -2.96
N LEU A 126 3.55 8.73 -2.49
CA LEU A 126 4.49 8.23 -1.49
C LEU A 126 3.78 7.75 -0.22
N ARG A 127 2.88 8.55 0.34
CA ARG A 127 2.12 8.17 1.53
C ARG A 127 1.35 6.86 1.34
N ARG A 128 0.68 6.71 0.19
CA ARG A 128 -0.04 5.46 -0.15
C ARG A 128 0.89 4.27 -0.30
N ALA A 129 2.04 4.45 -0.93
CA ALA A 129 3.05 3.40 -1.05
C ALA A 129 3.55 2.95 0.34
N VAL A 130 3.81 3.90 1.24
CA VAL A 130 4.17 3.62 2.64
C VAL A 130 3.08 2.84 3.35
N ASN A 131 1.81 3.21 3.20
CA ASN A 131 0.69 2.49 3.80
C ASN A 131 0.58 1.05 3.27
N VAL A 132 0.84 0.83 1.98
CA VAL A 132 0.91 -0.55 1.45
C VAL A 132 2.08 -1.31 2.09
N CYS A 133 3.24 -0.68 2.28
CA CYS A 133 4.37 -1.30 2.99
C CYS A 133 4.07 -1.59 4.47
N ARG A 134 3.16 -0.86 5.11
CA ARG A 134 2.66 -1.16 6.46
C ARG A 134 1.73 -2.37 6.47
N ALA A 135 0.84 -2.46 5.48
CA ALA A 135 -0.23 -3.46 5.43
C ALA A 135 0.23 -4.84 4.95
N TYR A 136 1.26 -4.90 4.13
CA TYR A 136 1.67 -6.15 3.46
C TYR A 136 3.09 -6.56 3.82
N PRO A 137 3.34 -7.89 3.95
CA PRO A 137 4.64 -8.42 4.35
C PRO A 137 5.71 -8.34 3.25
N LYS A 138 5.31 -8.20 1.98
CA LYS A 138 6.22 -8.19 0.84
C LYS A 138 5.73 -7.21 -0.21
N VAL A 139 6.47 -6.11 -0.38
CA VAL A 139 6.10 -5.04 -1.29
C VAL A 139 7.32 -4.64 -2.13
N ALA A 140 7.16 -4.59 -3.44
CA ALA A 140 8.12 -3.94 -4.32
C ALA A 140 7.67 -2.50 -4.59
N VAL A 141 8.56 -1.56 -4.36
CA VAL A 141 8.34 -0.14 -4.56
C VAL A 141 9.21 0.33 -5.72
N LEU A 142 8.57 0.79 -6.79
CA LEU A 142 9.24 1.55 -7.83
C LEU A 142 9.37 2.99 -7.37
N THR A 143 10.58 3.44 -7.17
CA THR A 143 10.90 4.74 -6.59
C THR A 143 11.02 5.83 -7.66
N ALA A 144 11.06 7.07 -7.19
CA ALA A 144 11.34 8.24 -8.00
C ALA A 144 12.14 9.25 -7.16
N PRO A 145 12.82 10.23 -7.78
CA PRO A 145 13.51 11.28 -7.04
C PRO A 145 12.60 11.96 -6.00
N GLY A 146 13.05 12.05 -4.75
CA GLY A 146 12.28 12.57 -3.61
C GLY A 146 11.21 11.62 -3.05
N ALA A 147 11.19 10.37 -3.51
CA ALA A 147 10.35 9.29 -3.00
C ALA A 147 11.13 7.96 -3.06
N GLY A 148 12.35 8.00 -2.59
CA GLY A 148 13.32 6.90 -2.60
C GLY A 148 13.37 6.11 -1.29
N PRO A 149 14.45 5.31 -1.12
CA PRO A 149 14.62 4.47 0.05
C PRO A 149 14.59 5.24 1.36
N VAL A 150 15.22 6.43 1.42
CA VAL A 150 15.30 7.25 2.63
C VAL A 150 13.92 7.72 3.07
N GLU A 151 13.15 8.31 2.15
CA GLU A 151 11.81 8.80 2.45
C GLU A 151 10.87 7.66 2.87
N LEU A 152 10.99 6.50 2.22
CA LEU A 152 10.23 5.31 2.61
C LEU A 152 10.58 4.86 4.03
N SER A 153 11.87 4.80 4.38
CA SER A 153 12.30 4.35 5.71
C SER A 153 11.84 5.30 6.81
N LEU A 154 12.00 6.60 6.60
CA LEU A 154 11.58 7.63 7.55
C LEU A 154 10.06 7.60 7.81
N LEU A 155 9.26 7.43 6.76
CA LEU A 155 7.81 7.35 6.88
C LEU A 155 7.31 6.01 7.43
N LEU A 156 8.12 4.96 7.41
CA LEU A 156 7.84 3.66 8.03
C LEU A 156 8.26 3.58 9.50
N THR A 157 8.66 4.70 10.11
CA THR A 157 9.02 4.76 11.53
C THR A 157 8.02 4.01 12.40
N GLY A 158 8.51 3.23 13.37
CA GLY A 158 7.72 2.37 14.25
C GLY A 158 7.30 1.03 13.63
N VAL A 159 7.67 0.77 12.38
CA VAL A 159 7.42 -0.52 11.71
C VAL A 159 8.73 -1.11 11.23
N HIS A 160 9.22 -2.15 11.88
CA HIS A 160 10.45 -2.83 11.47
C HIS A 160 10.27 -3.53 10.13
N ARG A 161 11.11 -3.17 9.16
CA ARG A 161 11.16 -3.76 7.83
C ARG A 161 12.60 -3.99 7.39
N THR A 162 12.79 -5.00 6.57
CA THR A 162 14.00 -5.20 5.81
C THR A 162 13.84 -4.57 4.44
N PHE A 163 14.81 -3.77 4.04
CA PHE A 163 14.89 -3.14 2.73
C PHE A 163 15.91 -3.89 1.89
N VAL A 164 15.52 -4.38 0.73
CA VAL A 164 16.41 -4.83 -0.32
C VAL A 164 16.38 -3.77 -1.41
N ILE A 165 17.44 -3.00 -1.50
CA ILE A 165 17.54 -1.85 -2.41
C ILE A 165 18.36 -2.28 -3.62
N CYS A 166 17.72 -2.25 -4.79
CA CYS A 166 18.30 -2.67 -6.05
C CYS A 166 18.53 -1.45 -6.94
N GLU A 167 19.79 -1.08 -7.12
CA GLU A 167 20.23 0.09 -7.89
C GLU A 167 20.73 -0.33 -9.27
N ALA A 168 20.50 0.50 -10.27
CA ALA A 168 21.03 0.37 -11.62
C ALA A 168 20.87 -1.05 -12.22
N LEU A 169 19.72 -1.70 -11.97
CA LEU A 169 19.43 -3.06 -12.44
C LEU A 169 19.64 -3.21 -13.95
N GLY A 170 20.26 -4.31 -14.36
CA GLY A 170 20.55 -4.62 -15.75
C GLY A 170 21.74 -3.86 -16.33
N THR A 171 22.52 -3.13 -15.52
CA THR A 171 23.74 -2.45 -15.94
C THR A 171 24.99 -3.06 -15.27
N ASP A 172 26.17 -2.66 -15.75
CA ASP A 172 27.45 -3.01 -15.13
C ASP A 172 27.67 -2.40 -13.74
N GLN A 173 26.81 -1.44 -13.35
CA GLN A 173 26.81 -0.78 -12.05
C GLN A 173 25.74 -1.31 -11.10
N GLU A 174 25.12 -2.44 -11.46
CA GLU A 174 24.08 -3.07 -10.65
C GLU A 174 24.58 -3.35 -9.22
N GLN A 175 23.82 -2.89 -8.24
CA GLN A 175 24.10 -3.11 -6.83
C GLN A 175 22.84 -3.51 -6.08
N VAL A 176 22.96 -4.50 -5.19
CA VAL A 176 21.88 -4.92 -4.29
C VAL A 176 22.37 -4.80 -2.86
N THR A 177 21.67 -4.01 -2.08
CA THR A 177 22.01 -3.76 -0.67
C THR A 177 20.83 -4.16 0.22
N VAL A 178 21.12 -4.90 1.28
CA VAL A 178 20.12 -5.36 2.26
C VAL A 178 20.36 -4.70 3.59
N LEU A 179 19.39 -3.95 4.09
CA LEU A 179 19.46 -3.22 5.35
C LEU A 179 18.15 -3.30 6.13
N THR A 180 18.20 -3.06 7.43
CA THR A 180 17.00 -2.75 8.21
C THR A 180 16.57 -1.31 7.97
N SER A 181 15.28 -1.03 8.16
CA SER A 181 14.71 0.33 7.97
C SER A 181 15.50 1.43 8.67
N ASP A 182 16.08 1.13 9.84
CA ASP A 182 16.76 2.11 10.68
C ASP A 182 18.10 2.58 10.09
N ASN A 183 18.72 1.78 9.22
CA ASN A 183 20.03 2.07 8.63
C ASN A 183 19.97 2.65 7.21
N VAL A 184 18.78 2.73 6.63
CA VAL A 184 18.59 3.15 5.22
C VAL A 184 18.95 4.64 5.02
N ALA A 185 18.64 5.47 6.02
CA ALA A 185 18.86 6.91 5.95
C ALA A 185 20.35 7.32 5.99
N ASP A 186 21.24 6.42 6.43
CA ASP A 186 22.68 6.67 6.54
C ASP A 186 23.42 6.55 5.19
N HIS A 187 22.71 6.17 4.14
CA HIS A 187 23.29 5.93 2.81
C HIS A 187 22.73 6.89 1.75
N ILE A 188 23.55 7.10 0.72
CA ILE A 188 23.15 7.83 -0.49
C ILE A 188 22.80 6.80 -1.55
N TRP A 189 21.60 6.87 -2.08
CA TRP A 189 21.06 5.93 -3.05
C TRP A 189 21.00 6.53 -4.45
N ARG A 190 21.29 5.73 -5.46
CA ARG A 190 21.26 6.14 -6.87
C ARG A 190 19.86 5.90 -7.44
N ASP A 191 19.42 6.82 -8.29
CA ASP A 191 18.22 6.63 -9.12
C ASP A 191 18.61 6.17 -10.53
N PRO A 192 17.78 5.30 -11.18
CA PRO A 192 16.59 4.66 -10.65
C PRO A 192 16.91 3.48 -9.73
N ASN A 193 16.04 3.21 -8.77
CA ASN A 193 16.14 2.03 -7.95
C ASN A 193 14.78 1.35 -7.71
N VAL A 194 14.81 0.09 -7.32
CA VAL A 194 13.66 -0.69 -6.85
C VAL A 194 13.91 -1.09 -5.41
N VAL A 195 12.96 -0.84 -4.54
CA VAL A 195 13.05 -1.20 -3.12
C VAL A 195 12.07 -2.34 -2.84
N LEU A 196 12.59 -3.49 -2.38
CA LEU A 196 11.75 -4.53 -1.81
C LEU A 196 11.67 -4.27 -0.31
N VAL A 197 10.48 -3.98 0.18
CA VAL A 197 10.18 -3.80 1.60
C VAL A 197 9.58 -5.09 2.11
N VAL A 198 10.31 -5.78 2.99
CA VAL A 198 9.98 -7.11 3.47
C VAL A 198 9.91 -7.13 4.99
N GLY A 199 8.97 -7.86 5.52
CA GLY A 199 8.79 -8.07 6.94
C GLY A 199 7.32 -8.17 7.30
N GLY A 200 7.05 -8.50 8.53
CA GLY A 200 5.71 -8.71 9.00
C GLY A 200 5.72 -9.50 10.29
N THR A 201 4.57 -9.90 10.77
CA THR A 201 4.43 -10.73 11.95
C THR A 201 5.17 -12.05 11.74
N THR A 202 6.46 -12.05 12.07
CA THR A 202 7.13 -13.31 12.32
C THR A 202 6.44 -13.93 13.52
N SER A 203 6.10 -15.21 13.41
CA SER A 203 5.67 -15.97 14.56
C SER A 203 6.65 -15.71 15.70
N ALA A 204 6.18 -15.08 16.77
CA ALA A 204 6.96 -14.90 17.98
C ALA A 204 7.36 -16.29 18.48
N GLY A 205 8.62 -16.57 18.52
CA GLY A 205 9.13 -17.86 18.94
C GLY A 205 10.63 -17.94 19.01
N SER A 206 11.36 -16.89 18.76
CA SER A 206 12.79 -16.87 19.05
C SER A 206 13.27 -15.47 19.34
N GLY A 207 14.01 -15.32 20.41
CA GLY A 207 14.58 -14.07 20.93
C GLY A 207 15.63 -13.39 20.04
N ALA A 208 15.52 -13.51 18.74
CA ALA A 208 16.14 -12.67 17.75
C ALA A 208 15.08 -11.74 17.17
N ALA A 209 14.35 -11.10 18.06
CA ALA A 209 13.49 -9.99 17.72
C ALA A 209 14.39 -8.88 17.17
N GLY A 210 14.37 -8.67 15.90
CA GLY A 210 15.05 -7.54 15.31
C GLY A 210 15.36 -7.65 13.83
N LEU A 211 15.59 -8.82 13.30
CA LEU A 211 16.07 -8.88 11.91
C LEU A 211 15.08 -9.52 10.94
N GLY A 212 13.90 -9.98 11.38
CA GLY A 212 12.99 -10.67 10.45
C GLY A 212 13.67 -11.81 9.67
N VAL A 213 14.84 -12.26 10.16
CA VAL A 213 15.58 -13.36 9.56
C VAL A 213 14.92 -14.64 10.04
N PRO A 214 14.29 -15.38 9.16
CA PRO A 214 13.69 -16.65 9.52
C PRO A 214 14.76 -17.63 9.97
N SER A 215 14.41 -18.48 10.90
CA SER A 215 15.27 -19.63 11.17
C SER A 215 15.46 -20.42 9.89
N ALA A 216 16.69 -20.85 9.62
CA ALA A 216 17.05 -21.67 8.46
C ALA A 216 16.19 -22.94 8.30
N GLU A 217 15.46 -23.33 9.32
CA GLU A 217 14.61 -24.50 9.36
C GLU A 217 13.24 -24.35 8.68
N ARG A 218 12.81 -23.12 8.29
CA ARG A 218 11.48 -22.87 7.71
C ARG A 218 11.49 -22.27 6.30
N GLY A 219 12.55 -22.42 5.57
CA GLY A 219 12.62 -21.88 4.21
C GLY A 219 12.61 -20.34 4.15
N GLY A 220 12.70 -19.70 5.29
CA GLY A 220 12.97 -18.30 5.42
C GLY A 220 11.88 -17.34 4.95
N TRP A 221 12.01 -16.10 5.38
CA TRP A 221 11.27 -14.94 4.89
C TRP A 221 11.31 -14.78 3.36
N ILE A 222 12.25 -15.45 2.71
CA ILE A 222 12.47 -15.47 1.27
C ILE A 222 11.49 -16.41 0.56
N ALA A 223 11.01 -17.46 1.23
CA ALA A 223 10.29 -18.56 0.58
C ALA A 223 8.84 -18.24 0.17
N GLY A 224 8.29 -17.07 0.54
CA GLY A 224 6.93 -16.75 0.19
C GLY A 224 5.88 -17.33 1.15
N ARG A 225 4.67 -17.56 0.67
CA ARG A 225 3.59 -18.13 1.48
C ARG A 225 3.88 -19.58 1.86
N ASP A 226 3.55 -19.90 3.10
CA ASP A 226 3.41 -21.29 3.50
C ASP A 226 2.33 -21.95 2.61
N PRO A 227 2.65 -23.01 1.84
CA PRO A 227 1.66 -23.70 1.02
C PRO A 227 0.50 -24.30 1.82
N GLY A 228 0.69 -24.50 3.12
CA GLY A 228 -0.33 -24.97 4.06
C GLY A 228 -1.17 -23.85 4.68
N PHE A 229 -0.94 -22.58 4.32
CA PHE A 229 -1.72 -21.48 4.88
C PHE A 229 -3.18 -21.59 4.41
N PRO A 230 -4.15 -21.71 5.33
CA PRO A 230 -5.55 -21.71 4.94
C PRO A 230 -5.86 -20.38 4.23
N GLY A 231 -6.52 -20.46 3.11
CA GLY A 231 -6.97 -19.26 2.40
C GLY A 231 -7.75 -18.33 3.34
N PRO A 232 -7.86 -17.04 3.02
CA PRO A 232 -8.56 -16.10 3.87
C PRO A 232 -10.00 -16.59 4.11
N VAL A 233 -10.46 -16.49 5.37
CA VAL A 233 -11.83 -16.82 5.74
C VAL A 233 -12.79 -16.02 4.85
N ARG A 234 -13.81 -16.69 4.33
CA ARG A 234 -14.82 -16.05 3.46
C ARG A 234 -15.66 -15.07 4.26
N GLY A 235 -16.00 -13.95 3.61
CA GLY A 235 -16.86 -12.94 4.21
C GLY A 235 -16.12 -11.93 5.09
N TRP A 236 -16.90 -11.03 5.64
CA TRP A 236 -16.48 -9.94 6.54
C TRP A 236 -17.58 -9.75 7.60
N ALA A 237 -17.31 -8.98 8.64
CA ALA A 237 -18.16 -8.89 9.82
C ALA A 237 -18.42 -10.28 10.42
N LEU A 238 -17.34 -11.04 10.58
CA LEU A 238 -17.38 -12.40 11.11
C LEU A 238 -18.00 -12.42 12.52
N PRO A 239 -18.47 -13.58 13.00
CA PRO A 239 -19.01 -13.71 14.34
C PRO A 239 -18.06 -13.15 15.40
N SER A 240 -18.60 -12.56 16.47
CA SER A 240 -17.81 -11.99 17.55
C SER A 240 -16.91 -13.03 18.22
N SER A 241 -17.33 -14.30 18.23
CA SER A 241 -16.53 -15.43 18.71
C SER A 241 -15.18 -15.60 17.99
N ASP A 242 -15.07 -15.19 16.72
CA ASP A 242 -13.82 -15.28 15.96
C ASP A 242 -12.76 -14.29 16.49
N TYR A 243 -13.22 -13.25 17.17
CA TYR A 243 -12.38 -12.22 17.76
C TYR A 243 -12.26 -12.34 19.28
N GLY A 244 -13.08 -13.22 19.88
CA GLY A 244 -13.09 -13.45 21.33
C GLY A 244 -13.65 -12.32 22.16
N GLY A 245 -14.37 -11.39 21.53
CA GLY A 245 -14.98 -10.24 22.18
C GLY A 245 -16.50 -10.18 22.00
N ASP A 246 -17.09 -9.16 22.59
CA ASP A 246 -18.55 -8.94 22.62
C ASP A 246 -19.00 -7.89 21.58
N THR A 247 -18.11 -7.40 20.72
CA THR A 247 -18.47 -6.40 19.73
C THR A 247 -19.46 -6.96 18.71
N SER A 248 -20.67 -6.40 18.68
CA SER A 248 -21.72 -6.84 17.76
C SER A 248 -21.25 -6.87 16.32
N ALA A 249 -21.40 -8.04 15.66
CA ALA A 249 -21.08 -8.20 14.24
C ALA A 249 -21.90 -7.24 13.34
N HIS A 250 -23.14 -6.93 13.73
CA HIS A 250 -24.02 -6.00 13.00
C HIS A 250 -23.50 -4.56 13.08
N LEU A 251 -23.10 -4.09 14.25
CA LEU A 251 -22.49 -2.77 14.41
C LEU A 251 -21.18 -2.70 13.63
N ARG A 252 -20.31 -3.71 13.74
CA ARG A 252 -19.06 -3.80 13.00
C ARG A 252 -19.28 -3.76 11.50
N ALA A 253 -20.29 -4.49 10.99
CA ALA A 253 -20.66 -4.46 9.58
C ALA A 253 -21.03 -3.04 9.13
N PHE A 254 -21.86 -2.35 9.91
CA PHE A 254 -22.22 -0.96 9.62
C PHE A 254 -21.00 -0.05 9.65
N GLN A 255 -20.17 -0.13 10.68
CA GLN A 255 -18.97 0.68 10.82
C GLN A 255 -18.01 0.48 9.66
N LEU A 256 -17.72 -0.76 9.28
CA LEU A 256 -16.84 -1.08 8.16
C LEU A 256 -17.40 -0.59 6.82
N ALA A 257 -18.72 -0.71 6.61
CA ALA A 257 -19.37 -0.21 5.40
C ALA A 257 -19.28 1.32 5.28
N ARG A 258 -19.32 2.05 6.39
CA ARG A 258 -19.18 3.51 6.41
C ARG A 258 -17.73 3.97 6.41
N LEU A 259 -16.85 3.24 7.06
CA LEU A 259 -15.41 3.49 7.08
C LEU A 259 -14.80 3.32 5.69
N GLY A 260 -15.21 2.27 4.96
CA GLY A 260 -14.79 1.98 3.59
C GLY A 260 -13.28 1.76 3.44
N PRO A 261 -12.63 0.92 4.27
CA PRO A 261 -11.19 0.73 4.25
C PRO A 261 -10.73 0.12 2.91
N ARG A 262 -9.61 0.61 2.37
CA ARG A 262 -9.07 0.15 1.08
C ARG A 262 -7.54 0.11 1.10
N THR A 263 -6.96 -0.63 0.19
CA THR A 263 -5.50 -0.70 0.00
C THR A 263 -4.91 0.69 -0.22
N GLY A 264 -3.90 1.03 0.58
CA GLY A 264 -3.21 2.32 0.55
C GLY A 264 -3.78 3.36 1.52
N ASP A 265 -4.89 3.09 2.19
CA ASP A 265 -5.37 3.93 3.30
C ASP A 265 -4.65 3.55 4.60
N LEU A 266 -4.56 4.52 5.51
CA LEU A 266 -4.22 4.31 6.92
C LEU A 266 -5.47 4.52 7.75
N VAL A 267 -5.86 3.49 8.49
CA VAL A 267 -7.01 3.50 9.40
C VAL A 267 -6.51 3.53 10.84
N TRP A 268 -7.05 4.43 11.64
CA TRP A 268 -6.92 4.35 13.08
C TRP A 268 -8.16 3.66 13.68
N ASP A 269 -7.92 2.72 14.58
CA ASP A 269 -8.95 2.08 15.40
C ASP A 269 -8.68 2.44 16.88
N ILE A 270 -9.35 3.46 17.38
CA ILE A 270 -9.12 4.04 18.69
C ILE A 270 -10.10 3.45 19.72
N GLY A 271 -9.57 2.92 20.83
CA GLY A 271 -10.33 2.09 21.75
C GLY A 271 -10.73 0.78 21.06
N SER A 272 -9.73 0.07 20.60
CA SER A 272 -9.89 -1.07 19.70
C SER A 272 -10.51 -2.30 20.37
N ALA A 273 -10.33 -2.42 21.68
CA ALA A 273 -10.87 -3.50 22.53
C ALA A 273 -10.50 -4.91 22.04
N ASP A 274 -11.43 -5.63 21.40
CA ASP A 274 -11.21 -6.98 20.86
C ASP A 274 -10.43 -6.99 19.53
N GLY A 275 -10.16 -5.83 18.93
CA GLY A 275 -9.45 -5.68 17.66
C GLY A 275 -10.23 -6.07 16.43
N ALA A 276 -11.52 -6.37 16.57
CA ALA A 276 -12.31 -6.91 15.47
C ALA A 276 -12.41 -5.96 14.28
N VAL A 277 -12.62 -4.65 14.52
CA VAL A 277 -12.67 -3.66 13.43
C VAL A 277 -11.29 -3.46 12.82
N ALA A 278 -10.23 -3.40 13.64
CA ALA A 278 -8.85 -3.29 13.18
C ALA A 278 -8.47 -4.44 12.24
N VAL A 279 -8.75 -5.69 12.66
CA VAL A 279 -8.46 -6.89 11.86
C VAL A 279 -9.26 -6.91 10.57
N GLU A 280 -10.54 -6.59 10.61
CA GLU A 280 -11.39 -6.56 9.40
C GLU A 280 -10.94 -5.46 8.43
N ALA A 281 -10.60 -4.27 8.91
CA ALA A 281 -10.08 -3.20 8.07
C ALA A 281 -8.75 -3.61 7.38
N ALA A 282 -7.87 -4.29 8.11
CA ALA A 282 -6.62 -4.82 7.55
C ALA A 282 -6.89 -5.94 6.52
N ARG A 283 -7.91 -6.77 6.68
CA ARG A 283 -8.33 -7.78 5.70
C ARG A 283 -8.79 -7.15 4.38
N PHE A 284 -9.31 -5.92 4.40
CA PHE A 284 -9.58 -5.13 3.19
C PHE A 284 -8.31 -4.52 2.56
N GLY A 285 -7.16 -4.69 3.20
CA GLY A 285 -5.85 -4.24 2.71
C GLY A 285 -5.45 -2.84 3.13
N ALA A 286 -6.16 -2.21 4.07
CA ALA A 286 -5.73 -0.97 4.68
C ALA A 286 -4.56 -1.24 5.65
N ALA A 287 -3.67 -0.26 5.81
CA ALA A 287 -2.80 -0.20 6.97
C ALA A 287 -3.63 0.19 8.19
N VAL A 288 -3.38 -0.45 9.35
CA VAL A 288 -4.16 -0.18 10.56
C VAL A 288 -3.25 0.07 11.74
N ILE A 289 -3.54 1.13 12.47
CA ILE A 289 -3.01 1.39 13.79
C ILE A 289 -4.15 1.25 14.78
N ALA A 290 -4.09 0.21 15.63
CA ALA A 290 -5.00 -0.01 16.72
C ALA A 290 -4.43 0.61 17.98
N VAL A 291 -5.22 1.42 18.66
CA VAL A 291 -4.84 2.10 19.90
C VAL A 291 -5.75 1.64 21.02
N ASP A 292 -5.15 1.17 22.10
CA ASP A 292 -5.90 0.89 23.32
C ASP A 292 -5.09 1.29 24.57
N ARG A 293 -5.80 1.69 25.62
CA ARG A 293 -5.21 2.03 26.92
C ARG A 293 -4.93 0.81 27.79
N ASP A 294 -5.54 -0.32 27.46
CA ASP A 294 -5.40 -1.58 28.18
C ASP A 294 -4.33 -2.44 27.50
N ALA A 295 -3.31 -2.80 28.28
CA ALA A 295 -2.21 -3.63 27.80
C ALA A 295 -2.67 -5.04 27.39
N ASP A 296 -3.61 -5.63 28.12
CA ASP A 296 -4.14 -6.96 27.82
C ASP A 296 -4.94 -6.93 26.51
N ALA A 297 -5.70 -5.86 26.24
CA ALA A 297 -6.36 -5.63 24.97
C ALA A 297 -5.33 -5.50 23.83
N CYS A 298 -4.23 -4.78 24.02
CA CYS A 298 -3.17 -4.66 23.02
C CYS A 298 -2.54 -6.01 22.66
N ASP A 299 -2.27 -6.85 23.65
CA ASP A 299 -1.75 -8.21 23.44
C ASP A 299 -2.77 -9.07 22.69
N TRP A 300 -4.04 -8.96 23.05
CA TRP A 300 -5.14 -9.66 22.38
C TRP A 300 -5.30 -9.23 20.92
N ILE A 301 -5.31 -7.93 20.62
CA ILE A 301 -5.36 -7.38 19.26
C ILE A 301 -4.21 -7.95 18.42
N THR A 302 -3.00 -7.94 19.01
CA THR A 302 -1.80 -8.47 18.33
C THR A 302 -1.96 -9.96 18.01
N ALA A 303 -2.43 -10.76 18.96
CA ALA A 303 -2.67 -12.19 18.77
C ALA A 303 -3.76 -12.46 17.73
N THR A 304 -4.84 -11.68 17.76
CA THR A 304 -5.96 -11.79 16.82
C THR A 304 -5.54 -11.44 15.39
N GLY A 305 -4.76 -10.36 15.22
CA GLY A 305 -4.18 -10.00 13.92
C GLY A 305 -3.30 -11.11 13.34
N ARG A 306 -2.46 -11.73 14.16
CA ARG A 306 -1.63 -12.88 13.76
C ARG A 306 -2.47 -14.08 13.32
N ARG A 307 -3.52 -14.43 14.07
CA ARG A 307 -4.44 -15.53 13.71
C ARG A 307 -5.15 -15.26 12.39
N ALA A 308 -5.53 -14.01 12.15
CA ALA A 308 -6.18 -13.60 10.90
C ALA A 308 -5.20 -13.42 9.72
N GLY A 309 -3.89 -13.56 9.94
CA GLY A 309 -2.87 -13.41 8.90
C GLY A 309 -2.74 -11.97 8.38
N VAL A 310 -3.10 -10.96 9.19
CA VAL A 310 -2.98 -9.55 8.85
C VAL A 310 -1.92 -8.85 9.68
N GLN A 311 -1.39 -7.76 9.15
CA GLN A 311 -0.43 -6.91 9.83
C GLN A 311 -1.15 -5.72 10.47
N LEU A 312 -0.93 -5.53 11.76
CA LEU A 312 -1.42 -4.41 12.54
C LEU A 312 -0.26 -3.78 13.29
N GLN A 313 -0.29 -2.46 13.40
CA GLN A 313 0.49 -1.76 14.40
C GLN A 313 -0.41 -1.54 15.61
N VAL A 314 0.03 -1.99 16.78
CA VAL A 314 -0.70 -1.81 18.03
C VAL A 314 0.05 -0.82 18.89
N VAL A 315 -0.65 0.17 19.41
CA VAL A 315 -0.11 1.24 20.25
C VAL A 315 -0.84 1.21 21.58
N HIS A 316 -0.09 0.96 22.65
CA HIS A 316 -0.59 0.99 24.02
C HIS A 316 -0.52 2.41 24.57
N GLY A 317 -1.63 2.94 24.99
CA GLY A 317 -1.71 4.24 25.67
C GLY A 317 -3.09 4.90 25.54
N PRO A 318 -3.34 5.92 26.37
CA PRO A 318 -4.61 6.62 26.35
C PRO A 318 -4.69 7.60 25.16
N ALA A 319 -5.83 7.60 24.48
CA ALA A 319 -6.19 8.67 23.57
C ALA A 319 -6.86 9.83 24.37
N PRO A 320 -6.62 11.10 24.02
CA PRO A 320 -5.97 11.56 22.78
C PRO A 320 -4.43 11.65 22.84
N GLN A 321 -3.77 11.45 23.99
CA GLN A 321 -2.35 11.77 24.20
C GLN A 321 -1.41 11.07 23.21
N VAL A 322 -1.67 9.79 22.92
CA VAL A 322 -0.80 9.02 22.00
C VAL A 322 -1.00 9.36 20.52
N LEU A 323 -2.04 10.13 20.17
CA LEU A 323 -2.38 10.41 18.78
C LEU A 323 -1.38 11.35 18.11
N ASP A 324 -0.65 12.16 18.87
CA ASP A 324 0.31 13.14 18.35
C ASP A 324 1.53 12.50 17.69
N ASP A 325 1.89 11.30 18.11
CA ASP A 325 3.03 10.54 17.60
C ASP A 325 2.66 9.64 16.40
N LEU A 326 1.38 9.61 16.02
CA LEU A 326 0.90 8.75 14.95
C LEU A 326 0.89 9.47 13.59
N PRO A 327 1.18 8.74 12.50
CA PRO A 327 1.01 9.28 11.16
C PRO A 327 -0.48 9.56 10.87
N GLU A 328 -0.75 10.62 10.11
CA GLU A 328 -2.11 11.10 9.79
C GLU A 328 -2.99 10.01 9.17
N PRO A 329 -4.21 9.79 9.67
CA PRO A 329 -5.11 8.76 9.16
C PRO A 329 -5.89 9.20 7.91
N ASP A 330 -6.32 8.25 7.10
CA ASP A 330 -7.30 8.46 6.02
C ASP A 330 -8.73 8.25 6.52
N ALA A 331 -8.90 7.32 7.47
CA ALA A 331 -10.17 7.07 8.13
C ALA A 331 -9.95 6.66 9.59
N VAL A 332 -10.92 6.94 10.44
CA VAL A 332 -10.85 6.66 11.89
C VAL A 332 -12.11 5.96 12.36
N ARG A 333 -11.93 4.87 13.09
CA ARG A 333 -12.98 4.30 13.93
C ARG A 333 -12.69 4.63 15.40
N ILE A 334 -13.69 5.09 16.11
CA ILE A 334 -13.61 5.38 17.56
C ILE A 334 -14.54 4.41 18.30
N GLY A 335 -13.96 3.55 19.12
CA GLY A 335 -14.68 2.58 19.92
C GLY A 335 -15.07 3.08 21.32
N CYS A 336 -14.32 4.04 21.83
CA CYS A 336 -14.67 4.72 23.08
C CYS A 336 -15.63 5.89 22.81
N VAL A 337 -16.61 6.05 23.71
CA VAL A 337 -17.55 7.18 23.61
C VAL A 337 -16.96 8.36 24.35
N ASP A 338 -16.17 9.19 23.65
CA ASP A 338 -15.49 10.34 24.20
C ASP A 338 -15.46 11.50 23.20
N ALA A 339 -16.04 12.63 23.60
CA ALA A 339 -16.10 13.82 22.73
C ALA A 339 -14.73 14.49 22.56
N GLU A 340 -13.85 14.44 23.56
CA GLU A 340 -12.48 14.97 23.48
C GLU A 340 -11.63 14.15 22.49
N VAL A 341 -11.67 12.82 22.60
CA VAL A 341 -11.02 11.92 21.64
C VAL A 341 -11.57 12.11 20.24
N THR A 342 -12.90 12.29 20.12
CA THR A 342 -13.55 12.54 18.83
C THR A 342 -13.07 13.86 18.22
N ALA A 343 -12.99 14.93 19.00
CA ALA A 343 -12.48 16.22 18.53
C ALA A 343 -11.00 16.15 18.11
N ALA A 344 -10.17 15.43 18.89
CA ALA A 344 -8.76 15.22 18.57
C ALA A 344 -8.59 14.43 17.25
N CYS A 345 -9.39 13.39 17.02
CA CYS A 345 -9.42 12.66 15.77
C CYS A 345 -9.90 13.52 14.60
N ALA A 346 -10.94 14.34 14.81
CA ALA A 346 -11.47 15.26 13.79
C ALA A 346 -10.43 16.33 13.38
N ALA A 347 -9.62 16.80 14.31
CA ALA A 347 -8.54 17.77 14.06
C ALA A 347 -7.47 17.22 13.09
N ARG A 348 -7.29 15.90 13.00
CA ARG A 348 -6.40 15.23 12.02
C ARG A 348 -6.98 15.17 10.61
N ARG A 349 -8.25 15.59 10.44
CA ARG A 349 -8.93 15.72 9.17
C ARG A 349 -8.99 14.45 8.30
N PRO A 350 -9.24 13.25 8.85
CA PRO A 350 -9.48 12.07 8.02
C PRO A 350 -10.68 12.29 7.08
N GLU A 351 -10.78 11.47 6.03
CA GLU A 351 -11.92 11.52 5.11
C GLU A 351 -13.23 11.10 5.83
N ARG A 352 -13.11 10.11 6.73
CA ARG A 352 -14.25 9.54 7.45
C ARG A 352 -13.91 9.23 8.91
N ILE A 353 -14.90 9.44 9.77
CA ILE A 353 -14.86 9.03 11.17
C ILE A 353 -16.12 8.24 11.47
N VAL A 354 -15.99 7.04 12.02
CA VAL A 354 -17.13 6.23 12.45
C VAL A 354 -17.04 5.91 13.94
N THR A 355 -18.16 5.96 14.62
CA THR A 355 -18.24 5.64 16.06
C THR A 355 -19.62 5.11 16.41
N GLY A 356 -19.80 4.69 17.67
CA GLY A 356 -21.09 4.27 18.21
C GLY A 356 -21.24 4.74 19.65
N ALA A 357 -22.47 4.99 20.08
CA ALA A 357 -22.81 5.38 21.43
C ALA A 357 -23.98 4.53 21.96
N THR A 358 -24.07 4.32 23.26
CA THR A 358 -25.11 3.51 23.87
C THR A 358 -26.28 4.38 24.34
N THR A 359 -26.04 5.64 24.62
CA THR A 359 -27.06 6.60 25.04
C THR A 359 -27.20 7.73 24.03
N ARG A 360 -28.34 8.40 24.06
CA ARG A 360 -28.62 9.56 23.20
C ARG A 360 -27.72 10.74 23.54
N ASP A 361 -27.50 10.99 24.83
CA ASP A 361 -26.68 12.12 25.30
C ASP A 361 -25.23 11.98 24.82
N GLU A 362 -24.67 10.78 24.89
CA GLU A 362 -23.36 10.46 24.33
C GLU A 362 -23.33 10.70 22.81
N ALA A 363 -24.35 10.19 22.10
CA ALA A 363 -24.45 10.35 20.65
C ALA A 363 -24.53 11.82 20.23
N GLU A 364 -25.27 12.64 20.98
CA GLU A 364 -25.40 14.09 20.74
C GLU A 364 -24.07 14.81 21.01
N ALA A 365 -23.35 14.45 22.08
CA ALA A 365 -22.04 15.04 22.40
C ALA A 365 -21.00 14.75 21.30
N VAL A 366 -20.88 13.47 20.92
CA VAL A 366 -19.96 13.06 19.85
C VAL A 366 -20.34 13.64 18.49
N SER A 367 -21.65 13.70 18.18
CA SER A 367 -22.12 14.31 16.94
C SER A 367 -21.74 15.78 16.85
N ARG A 368 -21.89 16.54 17.96
CA ARG A 368 -21.49 17.95 18.02
C ARG A 368 -19.98 18.11 17.80
N ALA A 369 -19.15 17.28 18.43
CA ALA A 369 -17.70 17.31 18.23
C ALA A 369 -17.31 17.07 16.76
N LEU A 370 -17.99 16.16 16.05
CA LEU A 370 -17.79 15.94 14.63
C LEU A 370 -18.21 17.15 13.78
N GLU A 371 -19.38 17.75 14.07
CA GLU A 371 -19.88 18.91 13.33
C GLU A 371 -18.98 20.13 13.52
N GLU A 372 -18.53 20.39 14.74
CA GLU A 372 -17.54 21.44 15.06
C GLU A 372 -16.20 21.19 14.36
N GLY A 373 -15.82 19.91 14.18
CA GLY A 373 -14.66 19.49 13.39
C GLY A 373 -14.81 19.62 11.87
N GLY A 374 -15.99 20.07 11.38
CA GLY A 374 -16.26 20.30 9.96
C GLY A 374 -16.76 19.09 9.19
N TYR A 375 -17.36 18.13 9.87
CA TYR A 375 -17.94 16.92 9.26
C TYR A 375 -19.45 17.06 9.06
N GLU A 376 -19.93 16.45 7.99
CA GLU A 376 -21.35 16.12 7.83
C GLU A 376 -21.61 14.79 8.55
N VAL A 377 -22.60 14.75 9.44
CA VAL A 377 -22.83 13.59 10.33
C VAL A 377 -24.11 12.85 9.95
N GLU A 378 -23.94 11.61 9.45
CA GLU A 378 -25.03 10.63 9.38
C GLU A 378 -25.28 10.04 10.78
N ARG A 379 -26.53 9.97 11.20
CA ARG A 379 -26.96 9.40 12.48
C ARG A 379 -27.93 8.27 12.22
N ALA A 380 -27.65 7.10 12.77
CA ALA A 380 -28.52 5.92 12.66
C ALA A 380 -28.73 5.28 14.03
N LEU A 381 -29.91 4.82 14.31
CA LEU A 381 -30.18 3.94 15.42
C LEU A 381 -30.19 2.50 14.90
N LEU A 382 -29.23 1.71 15.32
CA LEU A 382 -29.14 0.30 15.02
C LEU A 382 -29.75 -0.50 16.15
N GLN A 383 -30.67 -1.38 15.83
CA GLN A 383 -31.22 -2.34 16.75
C GLN A 383 -31.03 -3.73 16.17
N SER A 384 -30.40 -4.61 16.91
CA SER A 384 -30.28 -6.02 16.55
C SER A 384 -30.89 -6.89 17.65
N VAL A 385 -31.55 -7.95 17.24
CA VAL A 385 -32.11 -8.97 18.12
C VAL A 385 -31.58 -10.31 17.64
N GLU A 386 -30.82 -10.98 18.49
CA GLU A 386 -30.39 -12.34 18.23
C GLU A 386 -31.46 -13.31 18.69
N LEU A 387 -31.78 -14.28 17.84
CA LEU A 387 -32.76 -15.30 18.10
C LEU A 387 -32.07 -16.65 18.28
N ASP A 388 -32.65 -17.48 19.14
CA ASP A 388 -32.23 -18.88 19.29
C ASP A 388 -32.86 -19.78 18.23
N SER A 389 -32.63 -21.09 18.34
CA SER A 389 -33.19 -22.09 17.40
C SER A 389 -34.72 -22.21 17.45
N GLU A 390 -35.37 -21.71 18.51
CA GLU A 390 -36.81 -21.70 18.73
C GLU A 390 -37.46 -20.35 18.39
N TRP A 391 -36.66 -19.43 17.75
CA TRP A 391 -37.04 -18.05 17.41
C TRP A 391 -37.36 -17.17 18.63
N ALA A 392 -36.90 -17.55 19.81
CA ALA A 392 -36.97 -16.70 20.99
C ALA A 392 -35.83 -15.70 21.02
N GLU A 393 -36.09 -14.52 21.58
CA GLU A 393 -35.07 -13.45 21.76
C GLU A 393 -34.01 -13.94 22.74
N ARG A 394 -32.76 -13.99 22.28
CA ARG A 394 -31.59 -14.32 23.08
C ARG A 394 -30.90 -13.08 23.59
N GLU A 395 -30.70 -12.11 22.72
CA GLU A 395 -30.00 -10.88 23.05
C GLU A 395 -30.57 -9.73 22.20
N ARG A 396 -30.65 -8.54 22.80
CA ARG A 396 -31.03 -7.31 22.14
C ARG A 396 -29.96 -6.24 22.35
N SER A 397 -29.46 -5.67 21.28
CA SER A 397 -28.58 -4.50 21.35
C SER A 397 -29.19 -3.30 20.65
N VAL A 398 -28.97 -2.11 21.21
CA VAL A 398 -29.37 -0.84 20.63
C VAL A 398 -28.16 0.09 20.67
N THR A 399 -27.78 0.62 19.51
CA THR A 399 -26.60 1.49 19.41
C THR A 399 -26.91 2.65 18.49
N PHE A 400 -26.56 3.86 18.91
CA PHE A 400 -26.50 5.03 18.04
C PHE A 400 -25.20 4.96 17.21
N ALA A 401 -25.33 4.76 15.93
CA ALA A 401 -24.17 4.74 15.01
C ALA A 401 -24.03 6.09 14.32
N LEU A 402 -22.84 6.63 14.38
CA LEU A 402 -22.50 7.96 13.87
C LEU A 402 -21.40 7.83 12.81
N CYS A 403 -21.59 8.50 11.68
CA CYS A 403 -20.59 8.56 10.62
C CYS A 403 -20.38 10.00 10.18
N GLY A 404 -19.21 10.54 10.45
CA GLY A 404 -18.76 11.83 9.95
C GLY A 404 -18.05 11.69 8.61
N THR A 405 -18.52 12.39 7.59
CA THR A 405 -17.82 12.55 6.31
C THR A 405 -17.31 13.97 6.21
N ARG A 406 -16.02 14.17 5.91
CA ARG A 406 -15.44 15.49 5.78
C ARG A 406 -16.05 16.23 4.59
N ARG A 407 -16.44 17.48 4.81
CA ARG A 407 -16.92 18.41 3.78
C ARG A 407 -15.81 18.86 2.84
#